data_da0f081fb73057c416aeba9321098a25
#
_entry.id   da0f081fb73057c416aeba9321098a25
#
_cell.length_a   1.000
_cell.length_b   1.000
_cell.length_c   1.000
_cell.angle_alpha   90.00
_cell.angle_beta   90.00
_cell.angle_gamma   90.00
#
_symmetry.space_group_name_H-M   'P 1'
#
loop_
_entity.id
_entity.type
_entity.pdbx_description
1 polymer ?
#
loop_
_entity_poly.entity_id
_entity_poly.type
_entity_poly.pdbx_seq_one_letter_code
_entity_poly.pdbx_strand_id
1 'polypeptide(L)'
;MAEGAAVAPVRTRREPYTRVLIPTLTDEELLNHEFVVENPHLLPDLSEEEPPRDQDLTLVGRYRLGTKVKCVFGHPHMRGFAFRAQDGRHFLVGKICGQNVMGVEAWQEFDREQGGVEERAKYLRQIRTLQDALRRRRDWILHLRTSPQVQALTGVRNMLGHRRDLVEAIRMAFRIHDGRIDRVVKARNIQAEIQREEREQIEIDRFNALSPRARDQYLLERAAPTITKGEIQEENRVEIGTLAGRPLFMAHYSSAAQIKIIIEQIDALLNLDTETVQTPQLRRLSIQSRTMLDNLLAVREEVDEAIRFFGQPNLEILALWANDRIYDDSSYAVGPGMLLIQDGKTGRDIQIARPPGLRPLDTEGFEELLAASAVFTRQE
;
A
#
# COMPACT_ATOMS: atom_id res chain seq x y z
N MET A 1 -12.59 -18.95 77.49
CA MET A 1 -13.51 -18.75 76.31
C MET A 1 -12.64 -18.86 75.10
N ALA A 2 -12.75 -19.96 74.35
CA ALA A 2 -12.02 -20.22 73.11
C ALA A 2 -12.98 -19.95 71.95
N GLU A 3 -12.65 -18.91 71.21
CA GLU A 3 -13.39 -18.59 69.98
C GLU A 3 -13.08 -19.63 68.91
N GLY A 4 -14.17 -20.27 68.44
CA GLY A 4 -14.10 -21.25 67.34
C GLY A 4 -13.78 -20.57 66.01
N ALA A 5 -12.60 -20.89 65.47
CA ALA A 5 -12.25 -20.53 64.10
C ALA A 5 -13.22 -21.19 63.13
N ALA A 6 -14.00 -20.36 62.39
CA ALA A 6 -14.86 -20.80 61.33
C ALA A 6 -14.01 -21.37 60.22
N VAL A 7 -14.09 -22.68 59.97
CA VAL A 7 -13.45 -23.37 58.81
C VAL A 7 -14.14 -22.87 57.58
N ALA A 8 -13.42 -22.19 56.72
CA ALA A 8 -13.91 -21.77 55.40
C ALA A 8 -14.34 -23.02 54.59
N PRO A 9 -15.49 -22.97 53.89
CA PRO A 9 -15.97 -24.13 53.14
C PRO A 9 -14.96 -24.53 52.07
N VAL A 10 -14.50 -25.78 52.14
CA VAL A 10 -13.67 -26.41 51.09
C VAL A 10 -14.45 -26.31 49.78
N ARG A 11 -13.99 -25.49 48.86
CA ARG A 11 -14.53 -25.45 47.49
C ARG A 11 -14.26 -26.83 46.87
N THR A 12 -15.26 -27.68 46.89
CA THR A 12 -15.26 -28.92 46.11
C THR A 12 -14.97 -28.58 44.66
N ARG A 13 -13.86 -29.12 44.12
CA ARG A 13 -13.47 -29.00 42.74
C ARG A 13 -14.62 -29.59 41.91
N ARG A 14 -15.38 -28.73 41.25
CA ARG A 14 -16.48 -29.18 40.41
C ARG A 14 -15.87 -30.05 39.27
N GLU A 15 -16.51 -31.20 38.99
CA GLU A 15 -16.13 -32.03 37.86
C GLU A 15 -16.28 -31.24 36.57
N PRO A 16 -15.29 -31.30 35.63
CA PRO A 16 -15.37 -30.59 34.36
C PRO A 16 -16.54 -31.15 33.52
N TYR A 17 -17.09 -30.31 32.65
CA TYR A 17 -18.08 -30.76 31.64
C TYR A 17 -17.42 -31.78 30.71
N THR A 18 -18.24 -32.76 30.25
CA THR A 18 -17.72 -33.95 29.58
C THR A 18 -17.07 -33.59 28.26
N ARG A 19 -17.67 -32.73 27.47
CA ARG A 19 -17.07 -32.30 26.17
C ARG A 19 -17.80 -31.06 25.60
N VAL A 20 -17.02 -30.18 24.95
CA VAL A 20 -17.56 -29.14 24.04
C VAL A 20 -17.28 -29.58 22.61
N LEU A 21 -18.31 -29.63 21.82
CA LEU A 21 -18.25 -30.01 20.42
C LEU A 21 -18.30 -28.75 19.53
N ILE A 22 -17.34 -28.65 18.64
CA ILE A 22 -17.42 -27.71 17.53
C ILE A 22 -18.06 -28.46 16.38
N PRO A 23 -19.12 -27.93 15.75
CA PRO A 23 -19.74 -28.58 14.61
C PRO A 23 -18.74 -28.88 13.50
N THR A 24 -18.69 -30.10 13.02
CA THR A 24 -17.93 -30.43 11.81
C THR A 24 -18.75 -29.97 10.61
N LEU A 25 -18.34 -28.90 10.00
CA LEU A 25 -19.00 -28.28 8.86
C LEU A 25 -18.23 -28.54 7.58
N THR A 26 -18.93 -28.83 6.50
CA THR A 26 -18.37 -28.83 5.14
C THR A 26 -18.01 -27.41 4.73
N ASP A 27 -17.19 -27.23 3.69
CA ASP A 27 -16.85 -25.90 3.20
C ASP A 27 -18.08 -25.09 2.75
N GLU A 28 -19.09 -25.73 2.20
CA GLU A 28 -20.35 -25.09 1.81
C GLU A 28 -21.16 -24.62 3.03
N GLU A 29 -21.24 -25.43 4.07
CA GLU A 29 -21.88 -25.04 5.34
C GLU A 29 -21.09 -23.94 6.02
N LEU A 30 -19.74 -23.96 6.00
CA LEU A 30 -18.88 -22.89 6.53
C LEU A 30 -19.10 -21.54 5.86
N LEU A 31 -19.36 -21.53 4.55
CA LEU A 31 -19.64 -20.29 3.82
C LEU A 31 -20.91 -19.59 4.33
N ASN A 32 -21.91 -20.38 4.74
CA ASN A 32 -23.22 -19.91 5.18
C ASN A 32 -23.33 -19.81 6.71
N HIS A 33 -22.35 -20.34 7.45
CA HIS A 33 -22.39 -20.38 8.91
C HIS A 33 -22.11 -19.03 9.53
N GLU A 34 -22.98 -18.59 10.43
CA GLU A 34 -22.81 -17.39 11.24
C GLU A 34 -22.09 -17.72 12.55
N PHE A 35 -20.83 -17.35 12.66
CA PHE A 35 -20.02 -17.56 13.86
C PHE A 35 -20.31 -16.55 14.99
N VAL A 36 -21.00 -15.47 14.66
CA VAL A 36 -21.33 -14.39 15.60
C VAL A 36 -22.84 -14.37 15.84
N VAL A 37 -23.24 -14.56 17.07
CA VAL A 37 -24.62 -14.40 17.51
C VAL A 37 -24.82 -12.94 17.91
N GLU A 38 -25.47 -12.16 17.05
CA GLU A 38 -25.69 -10.72 17.29
C GLU A 38 -26.58 -10.46 18.49
N ASN A 39 -27.67 -11.25 18.62
CA ASN A 39 -28.67 -11.12 19.66
C ASN A 39 -28.81 -12.42 20.48
N PRO A 40 -27.85 -12.73 21.36
CA PRO A 40 -27.87 -13.99 22.11
C PRO A 40 -29.09 -14.15 23.06
N HIS A 41 -29.76 -13.05 23.42
CA HIS A 41 -30.97 -13.07 24.21
C HIS A 41 -32.20 -13.58 23.45
N LEU A 42 -32.15 -13.62 22.12
CA LEU A 42 -33.22 -14.09 21.25
C LEU A 42 -33.05 -15.57 20.88
N LEU A 43 -32.02 -16.24 21.41
CA LEU A 43 -31.89 -17.69 21.23
C LEU A 43 -33.07 -18.41 21.84
N PRO A 44 -33.65 -19.37 21.11
CA PRO A 44 -34.76 -20.16 21.64
C PRO A 44 -34.32 -20.96 22.87
N ASP A 45 -35.20 -21.19 23.79
CA ASP A 45 -34.97 -22.00 25.01
C ASP A 45 -33.70 -21.61 25.78
N LEU A 46 -33.42 -20.29 25.86
CA LEU A 46 -32.28 -19.76 26.60
C LEU A 46 -32.45 -20.02 28.10
N SER A 47 -31.55 -20.78 28.68
CA SER A 47 -31.56 -21.15 30.09
C SER A 47 -30.73 -20.22 30.95
N GLU A 48 -31.21 -19.85 32.13
CA GLU A 48 -30.43 -19.17 33.17
C GLU A 48 -29.74 -20.16 34.12
N GLU A 49 -30.08 -21.44 34.07
CA GLU A 49 -29.52 -22.51 34.86
C GLU A 49 -28.17 -22.98 34.27
N GLU A 50 -27.35 -23.62 35.12
CA GLU A 50 -26.11 -24.26 34.66
C GLU A 50 -26.46 -25.37 33.64
N PRO A 51 -25.66 -25.53 32.54
CA PRO A 51 -25.90 -26.61 31.59
C PRO A 51 -25.70 -27.98 32.23
N PRO A 52 -26.41 -29.03 31.73
CA PRO A 52 -26.22 -30.40 32.20
C PRO A 52 -24.79 -30.87 32.11
N ARG A 53 -24.27 -31.54 33.13
CA ARG A 53 -22.87 -32.00 33.15
C ARG A 53 -22.64 -33.33 32.47
N ASP A 54 -23.73 -34.06 32.30
CA ASP A 54 -23.77 -35.38 31.67
C ASP A 54 -24.02 -35.33 30.16
N GLN A 55 -24.13 -34.13 29.59
CA GLN A 55 -24.35 -33.90 28.16
C GLN A 55 -23.24 -33.11 27.53
N ASP A 56 -22.94 -33.41 26.26
CA ASP A 56 -22.07 -32.62 25.42
C ASP A 56 -22.72 -31.28 25.06
N LEU A 57 -21.91 -30.22 25.04
CA LEU A 57 -22.33 -28.90 24.61
C LEU A 57 -21.87 -28.62 23.21
N THR A 58 -22.77 -28.30 22.31
CA THR A 58 -22.43 -27.89 20.95
C THR A 58 -22.32 -26.38 20.88
N LEU A 59 -21.23 -25.87 20.28
CA LEU A 59 -21.06 -24.45 20.03
C LEU A 59 -22.08 -23.97 18.99
N VAL A 60 -22.81 -22.90 19.32
CA VAL A 60 -23.71 -22.17 18.42
C VAL A 60 -22.97 -20.99 17.78
N GLY A 61 -22.22 -20.25 18.59
CA GLY A 61 -21.42 -19.13 18.11
C GLY A 61 -20.87 -18.28 19.26
N ARG A 62 -20.05 -17.31 18.90
CA ARG A 62 -19.55 -16.31 19.85
C ARG A 62 -20.43 -15.06 19.81
N TYR A 63 -20.40 -14.27 20.87
CA TYR A 63 -21.05 -12.96 20.90
C TYR A 63 -20.18 -11.90 21.57
N ARG A 64 -20.42 -10.66 21.15
CA ARG A 64 -19.84 -9.46 21.75
C ARG A 64 -20.93 -8.39 21.83
N LEU A 65 -21.28 -8.01 23.05
CA LEU A 65 -22.35 -7.06 23.32
C LEU A 65 -21.79 -5.73 23.82
N GLY A 66 -22.52 -4.66 23.60
CA GLY A 66 -22.22 -3.33 24.17
C GLY A 66 -22.56 -3.22 25.65
N THR A 67 -23.45 -4.11 26.14
CA THR A 67 -23.90 -4.17 27.55
C THR A 67 -23.52 -5.50 28.17
N LYS A 68 -23.37 -5.51 29.51
CA LYS A 68 -23.08 -6.76 30.25
C LYS A 68 -24.32 -7.63 30.30
N VAL A 69 -24.13 -8.92 30.02
CA VAL A 69 -25.11 -9.97 30.22
C VAL A 69 -24.69 -10.91 31.34
N LYS A 70 -25.64 -11.54 31.99
CA LYS A 70 -25.36 -12.49 33.06
C LYS A 70 -25.07 -13.86 32.44
N CYS A 71 -23.90 -14.41 32.78
CA CYS A 71 -23.54 -15.79 32.47
C CYS A 71 -24.41 -16.77 33.28
N VAL A 72 -24.67 -17.96 32.77
CA VAL A 72 -25.32 -19.06 33.53
C VAL A 72 -24.62 -19.36 34.86
N PHE A 73 -23.35 -18.99 35.03
CA PHE A 73 -22.61 -19.07 36.29
C PHE A 73 -22.71 -17.81 37.16
N GLY A 74 -23.62 -16.89 36.85
CA GLY A 74 -23.90 -15.71 37.65
C GLY A 74 -22.99 -14.50 37.46
N HIS A 75 -21.92 -14.58 36.62
CA HIS A 75 -20.98 -13.49 36.42
C HIS A 75 -21.37 -12.60 35.24
N PRO A 76 -21.32 -11.26 35.37
CA PRO A 76 -21.58 -10.35 34.26
C PRO A 76 -20.41 -10.30 33.29
N HIS A 77 -20.69 -10.35 31.98
CA HIS A 77 -19.69 -10.27 30.92
C HIS A 77 -20.27 -9.64 29.63
N MET A 78 -19.41 -9.18 28.73
CA MET A 78 -19.80 -8.60 27.43
C MET A 78 -19.37 -9.49 26.25
N ARG A 79 -18.56 -10.50 26.49
CA ARG A 79 -18.03 -11.41 25.47
C ARG A 79 -18.15 -12.83 25.96
N GLY A 80 -18.61 -13.73 25.08
CA GLY A 80 -18.75 -15.13 25.44
C GLY A 80 -19.14 -15.97 24.24
N PHE A 81 -19.57 -17.17 24.56
CA PHE A 81 -20.02 -18.17 23.60
C PHE A 81 -21.42 -18.63 23.97
N ALA A 82 -22.24 -18.88 22.95
CA ALA A 82 -23.53 -19.53 23.07
C ALA A 82 -23.34 -21.01 22.77
N PHE A 83 -23.79 -21.86 23.66
CA PHE A 83 -23.78 -23.31 23.52
C PHE A 83 -25.20 -23.85 23.51
N ARG A 84 -25.41 -25.01 22.88
CA ARG A 84 -26.63 -25.77 22.89
C ARG A 84 -26.37 -27.15 23.48
N ALA A 85 -27.15 -27.57 24.46
CA ALA A 85 -27.12 -28.93 24.99
C ALA A 85 -27.93 -29.90 24.09
N GLN A 86 -27.79 -31.18 24.33
CA GLN A 86 -28.52 -32.23 23.57
C GLN A 86 -30.06 -32.14 23.74
N ASP A 87 -30.51 -31.61 24.86
CA ASP A 87 -31.94 -31.35 25.13
C ASP A 87 -32.51 -30.11 24.39
N GLY A 88 -31.68 -29.40 23.62
CA GLY A 88 -32.05 -28.24 22.81
C GLY A 88 -31.89 -26.90 23.51
N ARG A 89 -31.70 -26.84 24.84
CA ARG A 89 -31.54 -25.59 25.59
C ARG A 89 -30.25 -24.87 25.21
N HIS A 90 -30.32 -23.54 25.18
CA HIS A 90 -29.16 -22.67 24.90
C HIS A 90 -28.62 -22.06 26.20
N PHE A 91 -27.29 -21.84 26.23
CA PHE A 91 -26.55 -21.36 27.38
C PHE A 91 -25.53 -20.27 26.98
N LEU A 92 -25.49 -19.14 27.71
CA LEU A 92 -24.49 -18.10 27.51
C LEU A 92 -23.37 -18.27 28.52
N VAL A 93 -22.14 -18.48 28.03
CA VAL A 93 -20.98 -18.70 28.86
C VAL A 93 -19.91 -17.64 28.56
N GLY A 94 -19.56 -16.84 29.57
CA GLY A 94 -18.48 -15.88 29.45
C GLY A 94 -17.11 -16.59 29.40
N LYS A 95 -16.13 -16.00 28.71
CA LYS A 95 -14.79 -16.58 28.53
C LYS A 95 -14.14 -17.04 29.82
N ILE A 96 -14.13 -16.20 30.88
CA ILE A 96 -13.54 -16.52 32.19
C ILE A 96 -14.28 -17.65 32.87
N CYS A 97 -15.62 -17.64 32.78
CA CYS A 97 -16.44 -18.69 33.37
C CYS A 97 -16.19 -20.04 32.67
N GLY A 98 -16.08 -20.04 31.36
CA GLY A 98 -15.74 -21.23 30.59
C GLY A 98 -14.41 -21.84 30.99
N GLN A 99 -13.37 -21.04 31.14
CA GLN A 99 -12.07 -21.50 31.64
C GLN A 99 -12.14 -22.12 33.05
N ASN A 100 -12.94 -21.53 33.95
CA ASN A 100 -13.07 -22.03 35.32
C ASN A 100 -13.88 -23.34 35.40
N VAL A 101 -14.80 -23.55 34.48
CA VAL A 101 -15.73 -24.69 34.50
C VAL A 101 -15.22 -25.86 33.66
N MET A 102 -14.65 -25.58 32.49
CA MET A 102 -14.13 -26.60 31.58
C MET A 102 -12.67 -26.95 31.83
N GLY A 103 -11.97 -26.17 32.64
CA GLY A 103 -10.53 -26.25 32.80
C GLY A 103 -9.79 -25.41 31.75
N VAL A 104 -8.64 -24.89 32.13
CA VAL A 104 -7.86 -23.95 31.30
C VAL A 104 -7.39 -24.62 30.01
N GLU A 105 -6.90 -25.86 30.09
CA GLU A 105 -6.36 -26.59 28.93
C GLU A 105 -7.45 -26.94 27.91
N ALA A 106 -8.58 -27.50 28.36
CA ALA A 106 -9.71 -27.85 27.50
C ALA A 106 -10.31 -26.61 26.82
N TRP A 107 -10.38 -25.48 27.56
CA TRP A 107 -10.84 -24.23 27.00
C TRP A 107 -9.86 -23.65 25.94
N GLN A 108 -8.56 -23.74 26.17
CA GLN A 108 -7.56 -23.29 25.19
C GLN A 108 -7.58 -24.14 23.91
N GLU A 109 -7.80 -25.43 24.03
CA GLU A 109 -7.95 -26.34 22.88
C GLU A 109 -9.20 -25.96 22.08
N PHE A 110 -10.35 -25.82 22.74
CA PHE A 110 -11.59 -25.33 22.15
C PHE A 110 -11.42 -23.98 21.42
N ASP A 111 -10.83 -22.97 22.09
CA ASP A 111 -10.63 -21.61 21.53
C ASP A 111 -9.72 -21.68 20.26
N ARG A 112 -8.73 -22.58 20.24
CA ARG A 112 -7.83 -22.82 19.11
C ARG A 112 -8.56 -23.51 17.94
N GLU A 113 -9.32 -24.56 18.22
CA GLU A 113 -10.07 -25.29 17.20
C GLU A 113 -11.14 -24.37 16.57
N GLN A 114 -11.90 -23.66 17.40
CA GLN A 114 -12.90 -22.69 16.93
C GLN A 114 -12.26 -21.60 16.09
N GLY A 115 -11.11 -21.04 16.52
CA GLY A 115 -10.35 -20.06 15.75
C GLY A 115 -9.92 -20.60 14.39
N GLY A 116 -9.54 -21.87 14.31
CA GLY A 116 -9.20 -22.54 13.05
C GLY A 116 -10.38 -22.68 12.09
N VAL A 117 -11.55 -23.00 12.59
CA VAL A 117 -12.80 -23.11 11.80
C VAL A 117 -13.23 -21.74 11.27
N GLU A 118 -13.22 -20.71 12.12
CA GLU A 118 -13.53 -19.33 11.71
C GLU A 118 -12.52 -18.82 10.67
N GLU A 119 -11.23 -19.11 10.85
CA GLU A 119 -10.18 -18.72 9.91
C GLU A 119 -10.37 -19.39 8.54
N ARG A 120 -10.72 -20.71 8.52
CA ARG A 120 -11.05 -21.42 7.28
C ARG A 120 -12.23 -20.76 6.57
N ALA A 121 -13.33 -20.52 7.29
CA ALA A 121 -14.51 -19.88 6.73
C ALA A 121 -14.22 -18.49 6.16
N LYS A 122 -13.39 -17.70 6.85
CA LYS A 122 -12.93 -16.39 6.38
C LYS A 122 -12.25 -16.49 5.02
N TYR A 123 -11.24 -17.35 4.90
CA TYR A 123 -10.49 -17.48 3.65
C TYR A 123 -11.30 -18.11 2.53
N LEU A 124 -12.19 -19.06 2.83
CA LEU A 124 -13.12 -19.61 1.85
C LEU A 124 -14.04 -18.53 1.26
N ARG A 125 -14.66 -17.70 2.11
CA ARG A 125 -15.50 -16.58 1.64
C ARG A 125 -14.72 -15.63 0.74
N GLN A 126 -13.51 -15.25 1.14
CA GLN A 126 -12.64 -14.39 0.35
C GLN A 126 -12.35 -14.98 -1.03
N ILE A 127 -11.90 -16.24 -1.06
CA ILE A 127 -11.55 -16.93 -2.31
C ILE A 127 -12.78 -17.12 -3.20
N ARG A 128 -13.92 -17.55 -2.67
CA ARG A 128 -15.15 -17.76 -3.44
C ARG A 128 -15.68 -16.45 -4.04
N THR A 129 -15.73 -15.39 -3.24
CA THR A 129 -16.16 -14.06 -3.72
C THR A 129 -15.27 -13.59 -4.88
N LEU A 130 -13.95 -13.80 -4.74
CA LEU A 130 -13.03 -13.43 -5.80
C LEU A 130 -13.15 -14.34 -7.02
N GLN A 131 -13.28 -15.66 -6.86
CA GLN A 131 -13.50 -16.59 -7.97
C GLN A 131 -14.73 -16.18 -8.80
N ASP A 132 -15.82 -15.79 -8.14
CA ASP A 132 -17.04 -15.37 -8.82
C ASP A 132 -16.86 -14.06 -9.60
N ALA A 133 -16.18 -13.08 -9.03
CA ALA A 133 -15.85 -11.85 -9.73
C ALA A 133 -14.91 -12.12 -10.92
N LEU A 134 -13.90 -12.95 -10.74
CA LEU A 134 -12.96 -13.31 -11.79
C LEU A 134 -13.60 -14.11 -12.93
N ARG A 135 -14.55 -15.03 -12.63
CA ARG A 135 -15.30 -15.76 -13.68
C ARG A 135 -16.07 -14.78 -14.55
N ARG A 136 -16.75 -13.78 -13.97
CA ARG A 136 -17.50 -12.78 -14.72
C ARG A 136 -16.61 -11.86 -15.55
N ARG A 137 -15.38 -11.58 -15.09
CA ARG A 137 -14.46 -10.61 -15.72
C ARG A 137 -13.28 -11.23 -16.45
N ARG A 138 -13.22 -12.57 -16.55
CA ARG A 138 -12.09 -13.29 -17.18
C ARG A 138 -11.83 -12.82 -18.61
N ASP A 139 -12.86 -12.74 -19.41
CA ASP A 139 -12.72 -12.34 -20.82
C ASP A 139 -12.29 -10.87 -20.94
N TRP A 140 -12.78 -10.00 -20.07
CA TRP A 140 -12.33 -8.61 -20.02
C TRP A 140 -10.82 -8.53 -19.68
N ILE A 141 -10.33 -9.32 -18.70
CA ILE A 141 -8.90 -9.35 -18.32
C ILE A 141 -8.05 -9.90 -19.51
N LEU A 142 -8.54 -10.89 -20.22
CA LEU A 142 -7.88 -11.40 -21.43
C LEU A 142 -7.77 -10.32 -22.51
N HIS A 143 -8.84 -9.57 -22.75
CA HIS A 143 -8.84 -8.46 -23.70
C HIS A 143 -7.95 -7.31 -23.26
N LEU A 144 -7.82 -7.05 -21.94
CA LEU A 144 -6.94 -6.01 -21.41
C LEU A 144 -5.50 -6.17 -21.89
N ARG A 145 -4.98 -7.41 -21.96
CA ARG A 145 -3.61 -7.70 -22.43
C ARG A 145 -3.35 -7.22 -23.85
N THR A 146 -4.34 -7.33 -24.73
CA THR A 146 -4.24 -6.95 -26.14
C THR A 146 -4.87 -5.59 -26.43
N SER A 147 -5.31 -4.88 -25.40
CA SER A 147 -5.94 -3.57 -25.54
C SER A 147 -4.98 -2.54 -26.18
N PRO A 148 -5.51 -1.58 -26.95
CA PRO A 148 -4.68 -0.51 -27.51
C PRO A 148 -3.90 0.27 -26.47
N GLN A 149 -4.44 0.41 -25.26
CA GLN A 149 -3.80 1.11 -24.12
C GLN A 149 -2.54 0.39 -23.64
N VAL A 150 -2.63 -0.93 -23.41
CA VAL A 150 -1.48 -1.74 -22.96
C VAL A 150 -0.42 -1.87 -24.06
N GLN A 151 -0.85 -1.97 -25.32
CA GLN A 151 0.07 -1.94 -26.46
C GLN A 151 0.78 -0.58 -26.58
N ALA A 152 0.05 0.51 -26.36
CA ALA A 152 0.60 1.86 -26.34
C ALA A 152 1.68 2.03 -25.25
N LEU A 153 1.48 1.50 -24.03
CA LEU A 153 2.50 1.50 -22.98
C LEU A 153 3.79 0.81 -23.40
N THR A 154 3.67 -0.33 -24.09
CA THR A 154 4.84 -1.04 -24.63
C THR A 154 5.56 -0.17 -25.67
N GLY A 155 4.82 0.51 -26.54
CA GLY A 155 5.38 1.46 -27.50
C GLY A 155 6.11 2.62 -26.83
N VAL A 156 5.52 3.21 -25.77
CA VAL A 156 6.14 4.28 -24.98
C VAL A 156 7.48 3.82 -24.38
N ARG A 157 7.46 2.66 -23.73
CA ARG A 157 8.70 2.11 -23.10
C ARG A 157 9.81 1.84 -24.14
N ASN A 158 9.43 1.35 -25.33
CA ASN A 158 10.39 1.16 -26.42
C ASN A 158 10.96 2.49 -26.91
N MET A 159 10.12 3.50 -27.12
CA MET A 159 10.59 4.84 -27.50
C MET A 159 11.53 5.45 -26.46
N LEU A 160 11.15 5.39 -25.19
CA LEU A 160 11.98 5.86 -24.07
C LEU A 160 13.30 5.08 -23.96
N GLY A 161 13.28 3.77 -24.25
CA GLY A 161 14.46 2.89 -24.19
C GLY A 161 15.59 3.32 -25.14
N HIS A 162 15.29 4.08 -26.19
CA HIS A 162 16.30 4.65 -27.10
C HIS A 162 17.04 5.86 -26.49
N ARG A 163 16.55 6.43 -25.39
CA ARG A 163 17.14 7.59 -24.72
C ARG A 163 17.48 7.24 -23.27
N ARG A 164 18.52 6.39 -23.13
CA ARG A 164 18.94 5.87 -21.82
C ARG A 164 19.34 6.99 -20.85
N ASP A 165 20.00 8.03 -21.34
CA ASP A 165 20.47 9.15 -20.51
C ASP A 165 19.27 9.91 -19.91
N LEU A 166 18.26 10.23 -20.72
CA LEU A 166 17.02 10.85 -20.27
C LEU A 166 16.28 9.96 -19.27
N VAL A 167 16.13 8.66 -19.59
CA VAL A 167 15.43 7.70 -18.75
C VAL A 167 16.13 7.55 -17.38
N GLU A 168 17.46 7.48 -17.36
CA GLU A 168 18.19 7.35 -16.11
C GLU A 168 18.12 8.62 -15.28
N ALA A 169 18.21 9.79 -15.89
CA ALA A 169 18.03 11.07 -15.22
C ALA A 169 16.64 11.17 -14.57
N ILE A 170 15.57 10.79 -15.29
CA ILE A 170 14.20 10.75 -14.77
C ILE A 170 14.07 9.75 -13.61
N ARG A 171 14.65 8.55 -13.75
CA ARG A 171 14.68 7.55 -12.66
C ARG A 171 15.34 8.06 -11.40
N MET A 172 16.44 8.76 -11.55
CA MET A 172 17.14 9.39 -10.43
C MET A 172 16.29 10.47 -9.76
N ALA A 173 15.58 11.30 -10.55
CA ALA A 173 14.66 12.29 -10.02
C ALA A 173 13.53 11.63 -9.20
N PHE A 174 12.94 10.53 -9.68
CA PHE A 174 11.93 9.78 -8.94
C PHE A 174 12.48 9.08 -7.69
N ARG A 175 13.70 8.55 -7.77
CA ARG A 175 14.31 7.79 -6.66
C ARG A 175 14.73 8.68 -5.51
N ILE A 176 15.32 9.84 -5.81
CA ILE A 176 15.95 10.71 -4.81
C ILE A 176 15.01 11.82 -4.36
N HIS A 177 14.23 12.37 -5.29
CA HIS A 177 13.42 13.57 -5.07
C HIS A 177 11.92 13.37 -5.26
N ASP A 178 11.46 12.10 -5.37
CA ASP A 178 10.06 11.74 -5.61
C ASP A 178 9.45 12.44 -6.86
N GLY A 179 10.29 12.63 -7.88
CA GLY A 179 9.92 13.30 -9.13
C GLY A 179 9.97 14.81 -9.09
N ARG A 180 10.26 15.44 -7.94
CA ARG A 180 10.48 16.90 -7.88
C ARG A 180 11.74 17.27 -8.62
N ILE A 181 11.66 18.30 -9.43
CA ILE A 181 12.76 18.79 -10.25
C ILE A 181 12.95 20.29 -10.06
N ASP A 182 14.20 20.68 -10.10
CA ASP A 182 14.65 22.04 -9.92
C ASP A 182 15.43 22.53 -11.15
N ARG A 183 15.45 23.83 -11.35
CA ARG A 183 16.24 24.55 -12.33
C ARG A 183 17.25 25.43 -11.62
N VAL A 184 18.45 25.53 -12.19
CA VAL A 184 19.43 26.48 -11.74
C VAL A 184 19.18 27.83 -12.42
N VAL A 185 18.82 28.83 -11.63
CA VAL A 185 18.63 30.20 -12.08
C VAL A 185 19.82 31.04 -11.61
N LYS A 186 20.53 31.67 -12.55
CA LYS A 186 21.57 32.64 -12.20
C LYS A 186 20.90 33.96 -11.87
N ALA A 187 21.03 34.42 -10.65
CA ALA A 187 20.54 35.69 -10.19
C ALA A 187 21.72 36.58 -9.81
N ARG A 188 21.61 37.87 -10.07
CA ARG A 188 22.57 38.85 -9.61
C ARG A 188 22.54 38.94 -8.09
N ASN A 189 23.69 38.73 -7.45
CA ASN A 189 23.83 38.85 -6.00
C ASN A 189 24.34 40.26 -5.64
N ILE A 190 23.39 41.19 -5.54
CA ILE A 190 23.64 42.62 -5.21
C ILE A 190 24.37 42.73 -3.85
N GLN A 191 24.01 41.90 -2.88
CA GLN A 191 24.60 41.91 -1.54
C GLN A 191 26.11 41.53 -1.58
N ALA A 192 26.44 40.50 -2.36
CA ALA A 192 27.85 40.12 -2.57
C ALA A 192 28.65 41.18 -3.32
N GLU A 193 28.03 41.89 -4.26
CA GLU A 193 28.65 43.03 -4.96
C GLU A 193 28.94 44.16 -3.97
N ILE A 194 27.97 44.57 -3.13
CA ILE A 194 28.17 45.61 -2.11
C ILE A 194 29.30 45.22 -1.16
N GLN A 195 29.29 43.99 -0.64
CA GLN A 195 30.36 43.50 0.26
C GLN A 195 31.72 43.40 -0.40
N ARG A 196 31.78 43.16 -1.72
CA ARG A 196 33.03 43.22 -2.47
C ARG A 196 33.52 44.64 -2.58
N GLU A 197 32.63 45.58 -2.99
CA GLU A 197 32.97 46.99 -3.13
C GLU A 197 33.45 47.60 -1.81
N GLU A 198 32.76 47.29 -0.70
CA GLU A 198 33.17 47.71 0.65
C GLU A 198 34.57 47.22 1.02
N ARG A 199 34.88 45.93 0.73
CA ARG A 199 36.21 45.35 1.00
C ARG A 199 37.30 46.00 0.13
N GLU A 200 37.01 46.18 -1.13
CA GLU A 200 37.94 46.82 -2.07
C GLU A 200 38.18 48.30 -1.69
N GLN A 201 37.12 49.00 -1.24
CA GLN A 201 37.27 50.37 -0.74
C GLN A 201 38.16 50.44 0.51
N ILE A 202 38.00 49.50 1.44
CA ILE A 202 38.83 49.45 2.64
C ILE A 202 40.29 49.17 2.24
N GLU A 203 40.57 48.36 1.23
CA GLU A 203 41.92 48.15 0.72
C GLU A 203 42.50 49.37 0.05
N ILE A 204 41.70 50.11 -0.73
CA ILE A 204 42.09 51.40 -1.35
C ILE A 204 42.42 52.42 -0.27
N ASP A 205 41.57 52.54 0.75
CA ASP A 205 41.81 53.47 1.84
C ASP A 205 43.06 53.14 2.66
N ARG A 206 43.30 51.83 2.89
CA ARG A 206 44.57 51.35 3.50
C ARG A 206 45.79 51.71 2.63
N PHE A 207 45.70 51.42 1.34
CA PHE A 207 46.79 51.78 0.39
C PHE A 207 47.06 53.29 0.37
N ASN A 208 46.00 54.12 0.35
CA ASN A 208 46.10 55.56 0.36
C ASN A 208 46.67 56.11 1.69
N ALA A 209 46.48 55.42 2.78
CA ALA A 209 47.07 55.78 4.08
C ALA A 209 48.55 55.41 4.26
N LEU A 210 49.13 54.61 3.34
CA LEU A 210 50.57 54.23 3.38
C LEU A 210 51.45 55.44 3.12
N SER A 211 52.67 55.46 3.70
CA SER A 211 53.69 56.40 3.35
C SER A 211 54.18 56.20 1.92
N PRO A 212 54.77 57.23 1.23
CA PRO A 212 55.19 57.08 -0.14
C PRO A 212 56.09 55.88 -0.34
N ARG A 213 57.09 55.66 0.55
CA ARG A 213 58.01 54.53 0.50
C ARG A 213 57.28 53.18 0.66
N ALA A 214 56.34 53.12 1.47
CA ALA A 214 55.52 51.86 1.68
C ALA A 214 54.57 51.59 0.50
N ARG A 215 54.06 52.65 -0.18
CA ARG A 215 53.34 52.49 -1.45
C ARG A 215 54.18 51.96 -2.56
N ASP A 216 55.39 52.49 -2.73
CA ASP A 216 56.33 52.02 -3.73
C ASP A 216 56.65 50.51 -3.50
N GLN A 217 56.85 50.12 -2.25
CA GLN A 217 57.11 48.71 -1.90
C GLN A 217 55.91 47.86 -2.20
N TYR A 218 54.70 48.32 -1.86
CA TYR A 218 53.44 47.62 -2.18
C TYR A 218 53.23 47.38 -3.67
N LEU A 219 53.56 48.43 -4.49
CA LEU A 219 53.43 48.38 -5.94
C LEU A 219 54.48 47.47 -6.63
N LEU A 220 55.56 47.20 -5.95
CA LEU A 220 56.58 46.20 -6.43
C LEU A 220 56.08 44.77 -6.26
N GLU A 221 55.19 44.51 -5.26
CA GLU A 221 54.71 43.20 -4.93
C GLU A 221 53.29 42.92 -5.50
N ARG A 222 52.47 43.96 -5.66
CA ARG A 222 51.05 43.86 -6.05
C ARG A 222 50.63 45.08 -6.88
N ALA A 223 49.59 44.89 -7.69
CA ALA A 223 48.94 46.01 -8.38
C ALA A 223 48.17 46.91 -7.38
N ALA A 224 48.03 48.20 -7.73
CA ALA A 224 47.22 49.11 -6.94
C ALA A 224 45.79 48.59 -6.80
N PRO A 225 45.20 48.64 -5.59
CA PRO A 225 43.88 48.15 -5.41
C PRO A 225 42.89 49.06 -6.16
N THR A 226 41.94 48.42 -6.85
CA THR A 226 40.89 49.09 -7.63
C THR A 226 39.56 48.45 -7.39
N ILE A 227 38.46 49.17 -7.55
CA ILE A 227 37.12 48.60 -7.50
C ILE A 227 36.87 47.77 -8.75
N THR A 228 36.62 46.47 -8.56
CA THR A 228 36.33 45.56 -9.64
C THR A 228 34.87 45.78 -10.11
N LYS A 229 34.73 46.19 -11.37
CA LYS A 229 33.43 46.32 -11.99
C LYS A 229 32.97 44.98 -12.54
N GLY A 230 31.82 44.50 -12.12
CA GLY A 230 31.22 43.29 -12.65
C GLY A 230 30.12 42.75 -11.74
N GLU A 231 29.17 42.12 -12.34
CA GLU A 231 28.07 41.46 -11.61
C GLU A 231 28.56 40.17 -10.98
N ILE A 232 28.17 39.93 -9.71
CA ILE A 232 28.35 38.64 -9.07
C ILE A 232 27.05 37.85 -9.27
N GLN A 233 27.17 36.72 -9.94
CA GLN A 233 26.03 35.82 -10.14
C GLN A 233 26.06 34.73 -9.10
N GLU A 234 24.88 34.48 -8.50
CA GLU A 234 24.64 33.38 -7.60
C GLU A 234 23.75 32.35 -8.28
N GLU A 235 24.06 31.08 -8.14
CA GLU A 235 23.25 29.99 -8.65
C GLU A 235 22.22 29.61 -7.60
N ASN A 236 20.97 29.96 -7.84
CA ASN A 236 19.82 29.57 -7.00
C ASN A 236 19.08 28.42 -7.64
N ARG A 237 18.78 27.37 -6.84
CA ARG A 237 17.92 26.29 -7.27
C ARG A 237 16.48 26.65 -7.00
N VAL A 238 15.66 26.66 -8.04
CA VAL A 238 14.23 26.94 -7.98
C VAL A 238 13.48 25.71 -8.42
N GLU A 239 12.60 25.19 -7.57
CA GLU A 239 11.71 24.10 -7.92
C GLU A 239 10.80 24.54 -9.05
N ILE A 240 10.74 23.77 -10.15
CA ILE A 240 9.92 24.06 -11.32
C ILE A 240 8.72 23.14 -11.42
N GLY A 241 8.69 22.04 -10.68
CA GLY A 241 7.53 21.15 -10.60
C GLY A 241 7.88 19.70 -10.25
N THR A 242 6.88 18.86 -10.41
CA THR A 242 6.98 17.42 -10.16
C THR A 242 6.63 16.67 -11.45
N LEU A 243 7.51 15.75 -11.87
CA LEU A 243 7.29 14.90 -13.04
C LEU A 243 6.20 13.87 -12.77
N ALA A 244 5.33 13.67 -13.78
CA ALA A 244 4.41 12.55 -13.83
C ALA A 244 5.04 11.35 -14.57
N GLY A 245 4.42 10.17 -14.45
CA GLY A 245 4.83 8.98 -15.20
C GLY A 245 5.74 8.03 -14.42
N ARG A 246 5.81 8.14 -13.09
CA ARG A 246 6.66 7.28 -12.25
C ARG A 246 6.60 5.79 -12.60
N PRO A 247 5.44 5.14 -12.78
CA PRO A 247 5.37 3.71 -13.12
C PRO A 247 6.04 3.36 -14.45
N LEU A 248 6.06 4.26 -15.44
CA LEU A 248 6.75 4.04 -16.72
C LEU A 248 8.24 3.79 -16.55
N PHE A 249 8.86 4.48 -15.59
CA PHE A 249 10.30 4.48 -15.37
C PHE A 249 10.76 3.51 -14.29
N MET A 250 9.91 3.25 -13.29
CA MET A 250 10.27 2.48 -12.09
C MET A 250 9.81 1.02 -12.14
N ALA A 251 8.81 0.65 -12.96
CA ALA A 251 8.33 -0.72 -13.05
C ALA A 251 9.36 -1.65 -13.69
N HIS A 252 9.58 -2.81 -13.08
CA HIS A 252 10.53 -3.82 -13.53
C HIS A 252 10.01 -4.66 -14.71
N TYR A 253 8.67 -4.75 -14.88
CA TYR A 253 8.03 -5.55 -15.90
C TYR A 253 7.13 -4.68 -16.79
N SER A 254 6.95 -5.11 -18.05
CA SER A 254 5.94 -4.49 -18.90
C SER A 254 4.54 -4.90 -18.43
N SER A 255 3.55 -4.01 -18.54
CA SER A 255 2.16 -4.30 -18.17
C SER A 255 1.61 -5.53 -18.90
N ALA A 256 1.99 -5.75 -20.17
CA ALA A 256 1.59 -6.93 -20.93
C ALA A 256 2.15 -8.24 -20.34
N ALA A 257 3.40 -8.23 -19.86
CA ALA A 257 3.99 -9.39 -19.17
C ALA A 257 3.35 -9.62 -17.81
N GLN A 258 3.06 -8.54 -17.07
CA GLN A 258 2.38 -8.61 -15.78
C GLN A 258 0.96 -9.17 -15.92
N ILE A 259 0.19 -8.71 -16.90
CA ILE A 259 -1.16 -9.23 -17.18
C ILE A 259 -1.09 -10.72 -17.56
N LYS A 260 -0.06 -11.18 -18.30
CA LYS A 260 0.12 -12.60 -18.59
C LYS A 260 0.24 -13.43 -17.31
N ILE A 261 1.10 -13.00 -16.37
CA ILE A 261 1.27 -13.67 -15.08
C ILE A 261 -0.05 -13.66 -14.28
N ILE A 262 -0.77 -12.55 -14.29
CA ILE A 262 -2.07 -12.42 -13.64
C ILE A 262 -3.07 -13.43 -14.23
N ILE A 263 -3.14 -13.59 -15.54
CA ILE A 263 -4.02 -14.55 -16.20
C ILE A 263 -3.69 -15.99 -15.76
N GLU A 264 -2.42 -16.37 -15.72
CA GLU A 264 -1.98 -17.69 -15.23
C GLU A 264 -2.40 -17.91 -13.76
N GLN A 265 -2.30 -16.89 -12.91
CA GLN A 265 -2.74 -16.96 -11.52
C GLN A 265 -4.27 -17.06 -11.39
N ILE A 266 -5.01 -16.34 -12.25
CA ILE A 266 -6.48 -16.43 -12.32
C ILE A 266 -6.91 -17.84 -12.71
N ASP A 267 -6.33 -18.40 -13.77
CA ASP A 267 -6.67 -19.75 -14.23
C ASP A 267 -6.38 -20.79 -13.14
N ALA A 268 -5.26 -20.67 -12.43
CA ALA A 268 -4.94 -21.54 -11.29
C ALA A 268 -5.97 -21.39 -10.14
N LEU A 269 -6.39 -20.15 -9.83
CA LEU A 269 -7.36 -19.89 -8.77
C LEU A 269 -8.78 -20.38 -9.15
N LEU A 270 -9.19 -20.21 -10.41
CA LEU A 270 -10.51 -20.64 -10.90
C LEU A 270 -10.66 -22.18 -10.93
N ASN A 271 -9.56 -22.89 -11.14
CA ASN A 271 -9.51 -24.37 -11.15
C ASN A 271 -9.25 -24.97 -9.76
N LEU A 272 -9.16 -24.14 -8.72
CA LEU A 272 -8.87 -24.59 -7.36
C LEU A 272 -10.10 -25.28 -6.77
N ASP A 273 -9.92 -26.52 -6.35
CA ASP A 273 -10.87 -27.24 -5.49
C ASP A 273 -10.57 -26.91 -4.01
N THR A 274 -11.41 -26.07 -3.42
CA THR A 274 -11.21 -25.59 -2.05
C THR A 274 -11.38 -26.67 -0.99
N GLU A 275 -12.14 -27.76 -1.28
CA GLU A 275 -12.41 -28.83 -0.31
C GLU A 275 -11.14 -29.64 -0.01
N THR A 276 -10.26 -29.75 -0.99
CA THR A 276 -8.98 -30.47 -0.84
C THR A 276 -7.86 -29.65 -0.20
N VAL A 277 -8.06 -28.33 -0.05
CA VAL A 277 -7.03 -27.40 0.39
C VAL A 277 -7.09 -27.15 1.89
N GLN A 278 -5.96 -27.25 2.57
CA GLN A 278 -5.84 -26.98 4.00
C GLN A 278 -5.88 -25.47 4.31
N THR A 279 -6.33 -25.09 5.50
CA THR A 279 -6.43 -23.68 5.96
C THR A 279 -5.15 -22.85 5.75
N PRO A 280 -3.93 -23.32 6.06
CA PRO A 280 -2.72 -22.55 5.79
C PRO A 280 -2.48 -22.24 4.31
N GLN A 281 -2.90 -23.15 3.42
CA GLN A 281 -2.81 -22.95 1.97
C GLN A 281 -3.86 -21.95 1.49
N LEU A 282 -5.11 -22.03 2.00
CA LEU A 282 -6.16 -21.04 1.72
C LEU A 282 -5.71 -19.63 2.13
N ARG A 283 -5.06 -19.49 3.28
CA ARG A 283 -4.47 -18.23 3.73
C ARG A 283 -3.44 -17.68 2.73
N ARG A 284 -2.50 -18.53 2.27
CA ARG A 284 -1.50 -18.11 1.26
C ARG A 284 -2.16 -17.68 -0.04
N LEU A 285 -3.13 -18.46 -0.53
CA LEU A 285 -3.88 -18.14 -1.73
C LEU A 285 -4.65 -16.82 -1.60
N SER A 286 -5.25 -16.53 -0.45
CA SER A 286 -5.90 -15.26 -0.17
C SER A 286 -4.92 -14.09 -0.29
N ILE A 287 -3.72 -14.19 0.30
CA ILE A 287 -2.68 -13.16 0.21
C ILE A 287 -2.20 -12.99 -1.25
N GLN A 288 -1.94 -14.09 -1.96
CA GLN A 288 -1.53 -14.07 -3.37
C GLN A 288 -2.60 -13.44 -4.26
N SER A 289 -3.87 -13.74 -4.00
CA SER A 289 -5.00 -13.18 -4.74
C SER A 289 -5.11 -11.66 -4.54
N ARG A 290 -4.87 -11.17 -3.32
CA ARG A 290 -4.80 -9.73 -3.05
C ARG A 290 -3.67 -9.08 -3.85
N THR A 291 -2.46 -9.63 -3.79
CA THR A 291 -1.32 -9.13 -4.56
C THR A 291 -1.59 -9.14 -6.07
N MET A 292 -2.26 -10.17 -6.57
CA MET A 292 -2.69 -10.25 -7.98
C MET A 292 -3.63 -9.11 -8.36
N LEU A 293 -4.62 -8.78 -7.51
CA LEU A 293 -5.52 -7.65 -7.74
C LEU A 293 -4.78 -6.31 -7.67
N ASP A 294 -3.88 -6.12 -6.71
CA ASP A 294 -3.05 -4.92 -6.59
C ASP A 294 -2.19 -4.72 -7.86
N ASN A 295 -1.64 -5.81 -8.39
CA ASN A 295 -0.88 -5.79 -9.64
C ASN A 295 -1.75 -5.45 -10.85
N LEU A 296 -3.00 -5.88 -10.88
CA LEU A 296 -3.94 -5.51 -11.95
C LEU A 296 -4.31 -4.02 -11.87
N LEU A 297 -4.51 -3.49 -10.68
CA LEU A 297 -4.75 -2.07 -10.46
C LEU A 297 -3.54 -1.21 -10.83
N ALA A 298 -2.33 -1.70 -10.57
CA ALA A 298 -1.10 -1.03 -10.98
C ALA A 298 -1.00 -0.85 -12.51
N VAL A 299 -1.58 -1.76 -13.31
CA VAL A 299 -1.68 -1.58 -14.77
C VAL A 299 -2.54 -0.37 -15.14
N ARG A 300 -3.66 -0.17 -14.45
CA ARG A 300 -4.51 1.01 -14.64
C ARG A 300 -3.75 2.29 -14.28
N GLU A 301 -3.11 2.29 -13.12
CA GLU A 301 -2.31 3.43 -12.68
C GLU A 301 -1.19 3.76 -13.66
N GLU A 302 -0.53 2.75 -14.24
CA GLU A 302 0.52 2.95 -15.24
C GLU A 302 -0.03 3.62 -16.50
N VAL A 303 -1.23 3.25 -16.98
CA VAL A 303 -1.88 3.90 -18.12
C VAL A 303 -2.21 5.36 -17.81
N ASP A 304 -2.80 5.62 -16.64
CA ASP A 304 -3.18 6.96 -16.21
C ASP A 304 -1.93 7.86 -16.01
N GLU A 305 -0.87 7.32 -15.45
CA GLU A 305 0.41 8.01 -15.31
C GLU A 305 1.09 8.26 -16.66
N ALA A 306 1.00 7.31 -17.59
CA ALA A 306 1.50 7.52 -18.95
C ALA A 306 0.75 8.65 -19.67
N ILE A 307 -0.55 8.75 -19.50
CA ILE A 307 -1.36 9.85 -20.03
C ILE A 307 -0.90 11.18 -19.44
N ARG A 308 -0.70 11.23 -18.11
CA ARG A 308 -0.19 12.42 -17.40
C ARG A 308 1.22 12.80 -17.85
N PHE A 309 2.08 11.79 -18.11
CA PHE A 309 3.43 12.02 -18.61
C PHE A 309 3.44 12.81 -19.93
N PHE A 310 2.54 12.48 -20.87
CA PHE A 310 2.38 13.20 -22.15
C PHE A 310 1.51 14.45 -22.05
N GLY A 311 1.08 14.84 -20.86
CA GLY A 311 0.40 16.12 -20.63
C GLY A 311 1.32 17.29 -20.92
N GLN A 312 0.81 18.32 -21.60
CA GLN A 312 1.58 19.49 -22.01
C GLN A 312 2.39 20.11 -20.87
N PRO A 313 1.81 20.35 -19.65
CA PRO A 313 2.56 20.93 -18.55
C PRO A 313 3.75 20.05 -18.09
N ASN A 314 3.56 18.73 -18.08
CA ASN A 314 4.63 17.81 -17.67
C ASN A 314 5.78 17.77 -18.70
N LEU A 315 5.46 17.80 -20.00
CA LEU A 315 6.47 17.84 -21.04
C LEU A 315 7.27 19.15 -21.02
N GLU A 316 6.61 20.28 -20.74
CA GLU A 316 7.26 21.58 -20.60
C GLU A 316 8.25 21.61 -19.43
N ILE A 317 7.83 21.12 -18.27
CA ILE A 317 8.70 20.99 -17.10
C ILE A 317 9.87 20.05 -17.41
N LEU A 318 9.61 18.91 -18.06
CA LEU A 318 10.63 17.93 -18.43
C LEU A 318 11.66 18.53 -19.40
N ALA A 319 11.22 19.23 -20.44
CA ALA A 319 12.10 19.85 -21.42
C ALA A 319 13.00 20.93 -20.78
N LEU A 320 12.42 21.80 -19.95
CA LEU A 320 13.17 22.82 -19.20
C LEU A 320 14.24 22.17 -18.32
N TRP A 321 13.86 21.16 -17.55
CA TRP A 321 14.79 20.46 -16.67
C TRP A 321 15.87 19.69 -17.43
N ALA A 322 15.50 18.99 -18.53
CA ALA A 322 16.45 18.21 -19.32
C ALA A 322 17.52 19.07 -19.97
N ASN A 323 17.15 20.25 -20.49
CA ASN A 323 18.11 21.21 -21.06
C ASN A 323 19.11 21.74 -20.02
N ASP A 324 18.73 21.82 -18.75
CA ASP A 324 19.62 22.30 -17.68
C ASP A 324 20.48 21.19 -17.05
N ARG A 325 20.03 19.93 -17.12
CA ARG A 325 20.62 18.83 -16.32
C ARG A 325 21.27 17.72 -17.13
N ILE A 326 20.84 17.50 -18.37
CA ILE A 326 21.36 16.42 -19.19
C ILE A 326 22.45 16.98 -20.08
N TYR A 327 23.70 16.70 -19.73
CA TYR A 327 24.90 17.19 -20.42
C TYR A 327 25.29 16.29 -21.60
N ASP A 328 24.36 16.05 -22.53
CA ASP A 328 24.57 15.20 -23.70
C ASP A 328 24.62 15.97 -25.02
N ASP A 329 24.81 17.29 -24.97
CA ASP A 329 24.73 18.23 -26.09
C ASP A 329 23.38 18.19 -26.85
N SER A 330 22.37 17.53 -26.31
CA SER A 330 21.04 17.49 -26.89
C SER A 330 20.20 18.67 -26.45
N SER A 331 19.27 19.12 -27.29
CA SER A 331 18.25 20.11 -26.94
C SER A 331 16.86 19.47 -26.88
N TYR A 332 16.07 19.92 -25.92
CA TYR A 332 14.74 19.39 -25.65
C TYR A 332 13.71 20.48 -25.86
N ALA A 333 12.72 20.21 -26.71
CA ALA A 333 11.60 21.11 -26.97
C ALA A 333 10.26 20.35 -26.90
N VAL A 334 9.15 21.07 -26.79
CA VAL A 334 7.83 20.48 -26.66
C VAL A 334 6.97 20.81 -27.86
N GLY A 335 6.39 19.76 -28.46
CA GLY A 335 5.32 19.84 -29.43
C GLY A 335 3.99 19.37 -28.83
N PRO A 336 2.88 19.44 -29.56
CA PRO A 336 1.57 18.98 -29.10
C PRO A 336 1.58 17.48 -28.75
N GLY A 337 1.60 17.16 -27.45
CA GLY A 337 1.64 15.78 -26.93
C GLY A 337 2.94 15.03 -27.24
N MET A 338 4.04 15.72 -27.48
CA MET A 338 5.32 15.11 -27.77
C MET A 338 6.50 15.89 -27.20
N LEU A 339 7.56 15.16 -26.88
CA LEU A 339 8.88 15.70 -26.58
C LEU A 339 9.74 15.57 -27.85
N LEU A 340 10.30 16.68 -28.30
CA LEU A 340 11.22 16.79 -29.40
C LEU A 340 12.65 16.84 -28.84
N ILE A 341 13.54 16.00 -29.33
CA ILE A 341 14.92 15.93 -28.89
C ILE A 341 15.79 16.06 -30.10
N GLN A 342 16.59 17.10 -30.17
CA GLN A 342 17.67 17.24 -31.17
C GLN A 342 18.94 16.68 -30.55
N ASP A 343 19.40 15.54 -31.06
CA ASP A 343 20.61 14.88 -30.60
C ASP A 343 21.86 15.65 -31.05
N GLY A 344 22.58 16.21 -30.10
CA GLY A 344 23.74 17.05 -30.40
C GLY A 344 24.90 16.29 -31.04
N LYS A 345 25.02 14.96 -30.82
CA LYS A 345 26.08 14.12 -31.37
C LYS A 345 25.83 13.75 -32.83
N THR A 346 24.58 13.42 -33.14
CA THR A 346 24.20 12.92 -34.48
C THR A 346 23.49 13.95 -35.33
N GLY A 347 23.03 15.06 -34.74
CA GLY A 347 22.20 16.07 -35.37
C GLY A 347 20.78 15.56 -35.75
N ARG A 348 20.37 14.39 -35.29
CA ARG A 348 19.07 13.79 -35.63
C ARG A 348 17.99 14.27 -34.68
N ASP A 349 16.81 14.51 -35.23
CA ASP A 349 15.61 14.79 -34.46
C ASP A 349 14.94 13.49 -34.04
N ILE A 350 14.71 13.34 -32.74
CA ILE A 350 14.01 12.22 -32.14
C ILE A 350 12.69 12.74 -31.56
N GLN A 351 11.59 12.04 -31.82
CA GLN A 351 10.29 12.40 -31.32
C GLN A 351 9.79 11.31 -30.36
N ILE A 352 9.47 11.69 -29.14
CA ILE A 352 8.79 10.85 -28.17
C ILE A 352 7.34 11.34 -28.11
N ALA A 353 6.49 10.78 -28.97
CA ALA A 353 5.09 11.21 -29.13
C ALA A 353 4.14 10.31 -28.34
N ARG A 354 3.05 10.90 -27.87
CA ARG A 354 1.95 10.15 -27.27
C ARG A 354 1.35 9.19 -28.31
N PRO A 355 1.34 7.87 -28.06
CA PRO A 355 0.72 6.91 -28.97
C PRO A 355 -0.80 7.13 -29.07
N PRO A 356 -1.42 6.94 -30.25
CA PRO A 356 -2.86 7.14 -30.44
C PRO A 356 -3.74 6.26 -29.54
N GLY A 357 -3.25 5.05 -29.20
CA GLY A 357 -3.94 4.13 -28.31
C GLY A 357 -3.87 4.48 -26.83
N LEU A 358 -3.04 5.47 -26.43
CA LEU A 358 -2.88 5.86 -25.03
C LEU A 358 -4.06 6.74 -24.57
N ARG A 359 -5.08 6.10 -24.05
CA ARG A 359 -6.32 6.68 -23.49
C ARG A 359 -6.69 5.97 -22.20
N PRO A 360 -7.54 6.54 -21.33
CA PRO A 360 -7.97 5.88 -20.12
C PRO A 360 -8.53 4.48 -20.37
N LEU A 361 -8.27 3.55 -19.46
CA LEU A 361 -8.89 2.23 -19.46
C LEU A 361 -10.35 2.34 -19.02
N ASP A 362 -11.18 1.40 -19.52
CA ASP A 362 -12.52 1.23 -18.98
C ASP A 362 -12.47 0.84 -17.52
N THR A 363 -13.18 1.57 -16.67
CA THR A 363 -13.13 1.43 -15.21
C THR A 363 -14.08 0.37 -14.67
N GLU A 364 -15.12 0.02 -15.40
CA GLU A 364 -16.18 -0.89 -14.91
C GLU A 364 -15.65 -2.25 -14.44
N GLY A 365 -14.72 -2.84 -15.22
CA GLY A 365 -14.08 -4.10 -14.85
C GLY A 365 -13.24 -4.01 -13.57
N PHE A 366 -12.56 -2.89 -13.37
CA PHE A 366 -11.76 -2.64 -12.17
C PHE A 366 -12.63 -2.40 -10.94
N GLU A 367 -13.75 -1.70 -11.06
CA GLU A 367 -14.66 -1.40 -9.94
C GLU A 367 -15.27 -2.66 -9.35
N GLU A 368 -15.67 -3.62 -10.19
CA GLU A 368 -16.19 -4.90 -9.71
C GLU A 368 -15.12 -5.72 -8.98
N LEU A 369 -13.89 -5.76 -9.50
CA LEU A 369 -12.78 -6.46 -8.85
C LEU A 369 -12.36 -5.78 -7.55
N LEU A 370 -12.40 -4.44 -7.49
CA LEU A 370 -12.19 -3.67 -6.27
C LEU A 370 -13.26 -3.96 -5.21
N ALA A 371 -14.53 -4.01 -5.62
CA ALA A 371 -15.62 -4.37 -4.71
C ALA A 371 -15.43 -5.78 -4.13
N ALA A 372 -15.00 -6.75 -4.95
CA ALA A 372 -14.66 -8.09 -4.50
C ALA A 372 -13.45 -8.08 -3.54
N SER A 373 -12.45 -7.21 -3.77
CA SER A 373 -11.29 -7.07 -2.90
C SER A 373 -11.60 -6.44 -1.54
N ALA A 374 -12.66 -5.65 -1.43
CA ALA A 374 -13.07 -5.02 -0.17
C ALA A 374 -13.43 -6.06 0.93
N VAL A 375 -13.73 -7.30 0.54
CA VAL A 375 -13.95 -8.41 1.49
C VAL A 375 -12.66 -8.76 2.24
N PHE A 376 -11.47 -8.48 1.65
CA PHE A 376 -10.18 -8.73 2.30
C PHE A 376 -9.84 -7.72 3.41
N THR A 377 -10.43 -6.51 3.36
CA THR A 377 -10.08 -5.41 4.27
C THR A 377 -11.06 -5.23 5.43
N ARG A 378 -12.32 -5.66 5.30
CA ARG A 378 -13.35 -5.46 6.34
C ARG A 378 -13.22 -6.35 7.58
N GLN A 379 -12.25 -7.27 7.63
CA GLN A 379 -12.14 -8.29 8.69
C GLN A 379 -10.82 -8.23 9.46
N GLU A 380 -10.02 -7.17 9.29
CA GLU A 380 -8.89 -6.84 10.18
C GLU A 380 -9.38 -5.95 11.35
#